data_81081a7309b5ff9245f4c87eb59beaf3
#
_entry.id   81081a7309b5ff9245f4c87eb59beaf3
#
_cell.length_a   1.000
_cell.length_b   1.000
_cell.length_c   1.000
_cell.angle_alpha   90.00
_cell.angle_beta   90.00
_cell.angle_gamma   90.00
#
_symmetry.space_group_name_H-M   'P 1'
#
loop_
_entity.id
_entity.type
_entity.pdbx_description
1 polymer ?
#
loop_
_entity_poly.entity_id
_entity_poly.type
_entity_poly.pdbx_seq_one_letter_code
_entity_poly.pdbx_strand_id
1 'polypeptide(L)'
;MAADVTQAAAERGQRGLFAGITVVVSSAAAVTLMMIGQPLWCSCGTWSPWSWDIWSSHNSQHLIDPYTFTHVLHGILFCAVVYQFPRRVPSWARYATAIVLEAGWEVLENLPMIIDRYRTATISLDYSGDSVANSVADILACAVGYAAANRLRAKWSVAVFVLTEVLLVLTIRDCLILNVVMLVCPVESIRQWQMGK
;
A
#
# COMPACT_ATOMS: atom_id res chain seq x y z
N MET A 1 -24.95 17.01 -26.29
CA MET A 1 -23.98 16.31 -27.16
C MET A 1 -22.58 16.94 -27.14
N ALA A 2 -22.39 18.25 -27.50
CA ALA A 2 -21.05 18.87 -27.46
C ALA A 2 -20.47 18.96 -26.03
N ALA A 3 -21.25 19.39 -25.02
CA ALA A 3 -20.83 19.44 -23.61
C ALA A 3 -20.40 18.06 -23.07
N ASP A 4 -21.09 17.00 -23.47
CA ASP A 4 -20.84 15.62 -23.05
C ASP A 4 -19.50 15.11 -23.60
N VAL A 5 -19.18 15.44 -24.86
CA VAL A 5 -17.90 15.10 -25.49
C VAL A 5 -16.73 15.82 -24.83
N THR A 6 -16.92 17.10 -24.48
CA THR A 6 -15.89 17.91 -23.81
C THR A 6 -15.62 17.39 -22.38
N GLN A 7 -16.65 17.03 -21.62
CA GLN A 7 -16.50 16.45 -20.29
C GLN A 7 -15.78 15.10 -20.34
N ALA A 8 -16.18 14.20 -21.26
CA ALA A 8 -15.53 12.91 -21.44
C ALA A 8 -14.06 13.03 -21.87
N ALA A 9 -13.71 14.05 -22.66
CA ALA A 9 -12.33 14.33 -23.02
C ALA A 9 -11.50 14.82 -21.81
N ALA A 10 -12.06 15.70 -20.99
CA ALA A 10 -11.41 16.19 -19.76
C ALA A 10 -11.18 15.05 -18.75
N GLU A 11 -12.16 14.17 -18.57
CA GLU A 11 -12.01 12.99 -17.69
C GLU A 11 -10.94 12.01 -18.20
N ARG A 12 -10.87 11.77 -19.51
CA ARG A 12 -9.80 10.95 -20.11
C ARG A 12 -8.42 11.58 -19.89
N GLY A 13 -8.30 12.90 -20.07
CA GLY A 13 -7.06 13.63 -19.81
C GLY A 13 -6.62 13.51 -18.36
N GLN A 14 -7.53 13.64 -17.41
CA GLN A 14 -7.23 13.49 -15.99
C GLN A 14 -6.80 12.06 -15.63
N ARG A 15 -7.47 11.03 -16.16
CA ARG A 15 -7.08 9.62 -15.95
C ARG A 15 -5.69 9.34 -16.51
N GLY A 16 -5.38 9.87 -17.70
CA GLY A 16 -4.04 9.75 -18.30
C GLY A 16 -2.96 10.40 -17.46
N LEU A 17 -3.25 11.59 -16.89
CA LEU A 17 -2.32 12.27 -16.00
C LEU A 17 -2.08 11.47 -14.70
N PHE A 18 -3.12 10.93 -14.09
CA PHE A 18 -3.00 10.11 -12.88
C PHE A 18 -2.18 8.84 -13.17
N ALA A 19 -2.45 8.15 -14.27
CA ALA A 19 -1.66 7.00 -14.69
C ALA A 19 -0.19 7.38 -14.91
N GLY A 20 0.08 8.50 -15.56
CA GLY A 20 1.44 9.02 -15.76
C GLY A 20 2.16 9.29 -14.44
N ILE A 21 1.49 9.93 -13.47
CA ILE A 21 2.03 10.16 -12.12
C ILE A 21 2.39 8.83 -11.46
N THR A 22 1.46 7.87 -11.47
CA THR A 22 1.69 6.54 -10.87
C THR A 22 2.90 5.87 -11.50
N VAL A 23 2.99 5.82 -12.83
CA VAL A 23 4.12 5.19 -13.54
C VAL A 23 5.45 5.86 -13.16
N VAL A 24 5.51 7.19 -13.18
CA VAL A 24 6.75 7.92 -12.85
C VAL A 24 7.18 7.65 -11.41
N VAL A 25 6.25 7.76 -10.46
CA VAL A 25 6.55 7.60 -9.03
C VAL A 25 6.92 6.14 -8.72
N SER A 26 6.16 5.16 -9.24
CA SER A 26 6.49 3.72 -9.06
C SER A 26 7.84 3.37 -9.69
N SER A 27 8.16 3.94 -10.86
CA SER A 27 9.48 3.71 -11.49
C SER A 27 10.61 4.28 -10.64
N ALA A 28 10.43 5.47 -10.05
CA ALA A 28 11.41 6.07 -9.17
C ALA A 28 11.61 5.23 -7.89
N ALA A 29 10.52 4.76 -7.28
CA ALA A 29 10.57 3.85 -6.14
C ALA A 29 11.29 2.54 -6.51
N ALA A 30 10.92 1.90 -7.61
CA ALA A 30 11.55 0.67 -8.09
C ALA A 30 13.08 0.83 -8.28
N VAL A 31 13.51 1.91 -8.92
CA VAL A 31 14.95 2.20 -9.08
C VAL A 31 15.62 2.39 -7.72
N THR A 32 15.00 3.11 -6.79
CA THR A 32 15.54 3.32 -5.44
C THR A 32 15.66 2.00 -4.69
N LEU A 33 14.64 1.13 -4.73
CA LEU A 33 14.64 -0.18 -4.10
C LEU A 33 15.74 -1.09 -4.68
N MET A 34 15.92 -1.10 -6.00
CA MET A 34 17.05 -1.81 -6.62
C MET A 34 18.41 -1.28 -6.16
N MET A 35 18.55 0.04 -6.01
CA MET A 35 19.79 0.66 -5.55
C MET A 35 20.14 0.31 -4.10
N ILE A 36 19.16 0.11 -3.24
CA ILE A 36 19.35 -0.35 -1.85
C ILE A 36 19.46 -1.87 -1.73
N GLY A 37 19.37 -2.61 -2.84
CA GLY A 37 19.67 -4.04 -2.91
C GLY A 37 18.46 -4.96 -2.80
N GLN A 38 17.22 -4.46 -2.91
CA GLN A 38 16.05 -5.31 -2.89
C GLN A 38 15.94 -6.16 -4.17
N PRO A 39 15.51 -7.45 -4.05
CA PRO A 39 15.37 -8.34 -5.19
C PRO A 39 14.25 -7.90 -6.10
N LEU A 40 14.38 -8.13 -7.41
CA LEU A 40 13.31 -7.82 -8.37
C LEU A 40 12.07 -8.65 -8.14
N TRP A 41 12.24 -9.92 -7.74
CA TRP A 41 11.20 -10.92 -7.55
C TRP A 41 11.59 -11.89 -6.43
N CYS A 42 10.63 -12.69 -5.97
CA CYS A 42 10.89 -13.75 -4.99
C CYS A 42 12.05 -14.67 -5.41
N SER A 43 12.98 -14.90 -4.52
CA SER A 43 14.13 -15.80 -4.74
C SER A 43 13.74 -17.27 -4.94
N CYS A 44 12.47 -17.63 -4.67
CA CYS A 44 11.94 -18.98 -4.91
C CYS A 44 11.89 -19.37 -6.39
N GLY A 45 11.96 -18.40 -7.32
CA GLY A 45 11.91 -18.61 -8.77
C GLY A 45 10.54 -19.01 -9.32
N THR A 46 9.50 -19.11 -8.48
CA THR A 46 8.13 -19.39 -8.94
C THR A 46 7.45 -18.11 -9.43
N TRP A 47 6.70 -18.20 -10.52
CA TRP A 47 5.95 -17.09 -11.11
C TRP A 47 4.53 -16.96 -10.57
N SER A 48 4.26 -17.48 -9.35
CA SER A 48 2.97 -17.25 -8.71
C SER A 48 2.75 -15.76 -8.48
N PRO A 49 1.66 -15.16 -8.94
CA PRO A 49 1.42 -13.73 -8.73
C PRO A 49 1.08 -13.40 -7.28
N TRP A 50 0.78 -14.38 -6.45
CA TRP A 50 0.39 -14.16 -5.06
C TRP A 50 0.96 -15.18 -4.09
N SER A 51 1.11 -14.79 -2.81
CA SER A 51 1.38 -15.64 -1.67
C SER A 51 0.49 -15.22 -0.51
N TRP A 52 -0.22 -16.18 0.10
CA TRP A 52 -1.14 -15.89 1.22
C TRP A 52 -0.52 -16.19 2.59
N ASP A 53 0.56 -16.96 2.63
CA ASP A 53 1.21 -17.36 3.87
C ASP A 53 2.18 -16.29 4.36
N ILE A 54 1.71 -15.49 5.32
CA ILE A 54 2.52 -14.41 5.93
C ILE A 54 3.69 -14.93 6.78
N TRP A 55 3.72 -16.23 7.10
CA TRP A 55 4.78 -16.85 7.87
C TRP A 55 5.90 -17.42 7.00
N SER A 56 5.72 -17.43 5.70
CA SER A 56 6.69 -17.96 4.76
C SER A 56 7.68 -16.90 4.29
N SER A 57 8.81 -17.36 3.74
CA SER A 57 9.78 -16.48 3.06
C SER A 57 9.25 -15.87 1.75
N HIS A 58 8.00 -16.19 1.38
CA HIS A 58 7.31 -15.64 0.22
C HIS A 58 6.49 -14.38 0.54
N ASN A 59 6.29 -14.08 1.84
CA ASN A 59 5.59 -12.88 2.26
C ASN A 59 6.29 -11.63 1.72
N SER A 60 5.53 -10.70 1.17
CA SER A 60 6.05 -9.46 0.55
C SER A 60 7.06 -9.68 -0.60
N GLN A 61 7.00 -10.85 -1.26
CA GLN A 61 7.90 -11.20 -2.36
C GLN A 61 7.19 -11.43 -3.69
N HIS A 62 5.86 -11.58 -3.69
CA HIS A 62 5.01 -11.75 -4.87
C HIS A 62 4.17 -10.48 -5.09
N LEU A 63 3.48 -10.37 -6.25
CA LEU A 63 2.71 -9.16 -6.58
C LEU A 63 1.59 -8.88 -5.57
N ILE A 64 0.97 -9.92 -5.03
CA ILE A 64 -0.20 -9.82 -4.15
C ILE A 64 0.01 -10.72 -2.95
N ASP A 65 -0.19 -10.15 -1.78
CA ASP A 65 -0.24 -10.85 -0.50
C ASP A 65 -1.33 -10.24 0.39
N PRO A 66 -1.52 -10.71 1.65
CA PRO A 66 -2.51 -10.11 2.54
C PRO A 66 -2.26 -8.62 2.82
N TYR A 67 -1.01 -8.17 2.84
CA TYR A 67 -0.68 -6.76 3.12
C TYR A 67 -0.96 -5.83 1.94
N THR A 68 -1.06 -6.35 0.71
CA THR A 68 -1.54 -5.55 -0.45
C THR A 68 -2.88 -4.88 -0.17
N PHE A 69 -3.75 -5.51 0.64
CA PHE A 69 -5.02 -4.90 1.05
C PHE A 69 -4.83 -3.74 2.03
N THR A 70 -3.77 -3.73 2.84
CA THR A 70 -3.46 -2.58 3.71
C THR A 70 -3.01 -1.37 2.89
N HIS A 71 -2.35 -1.58 1.75
CA HIS A 71 -1.98 -0.51 0.82
C HIS A 71 -3.21 0.06 0.08
N VAL A 72 -4.26 -0.75 -0.16
CA VAL A 72 -5.58 -0.20 -0.57
C VAL A 72 -6.14 0.72 0.52
N LEU A 73 -5.99 0.36 1.81
CA LEU A 73 -6.42 1.21 2.92
C LEU A 73 -5.57 2.48 3.03
N HIS A 74 -4.26 2.44 2.75
CA HIS A 74 -3.43 3.64 2.64
C HIS A 74 -4.02 4.60 1.60
N GLY A 75 -4.41 4.11 0.44
CA GLY A 75 -5.05 4.93 -0.61
C GLY A 75 -6.33 5.61 -0.14
N ILE A 76 -7.17 4.91 0.63
CA ILE A 76 -8.39 5.47 1.23
C ILE A 76 -8.03 6.56 2.25
N LEU A 77 -7.08 6.30 3.14
CA LEU A 77 -6.63 7.24 4.17
C LEU A 77 -5.98 8.48 3.55
N PHE A 78 -5.07 8.30 2.60
CA PHE A 78 -4.42 9.42 1.94
C PHE A 78 -5.40 10.27 1.16
N CYS A 79 -6.40 9.66 0.50
CA CYS A 79 -7.49 10.40 -0.11
C CYS A 79 -8.21 11.28 0.92
N ALA A 80 -8.57 10.75 2.10
CA ALA A 80 -9.22 11.50 3.15
C ALA A 80 -8.33 12.65 3.69
N VAL A 81 -7.03 12.41 3.85
CA VAL A 81 -6.07 13.42 4.30
C VAL A 81 -5.91 14.55 3.29
N VAL A 82 -5.66 14.23 2.01
CA VAL A 82 -5.46 15.27 0.99
C VAL A 82 -6.75 16.03 0.64
N TYR A 83 -7.91 15.49 1.00
CA TYR A 83 -9.17 16.22 0.91
C TYR A 83 -9.25 17.41 1.88
N GLN A 84 -8.44 17.42 2.97
CA GLN A 84 -8.32 18.56 3.87
C GLN A 84 -7.50 19.70 3.27
N PHE A 85 -6.78 19.48 2.18
CA PHE A 85 -6.00 20.53 1.52
C PHE A 85 -6.93 21.65 0.99
N PRO A 86 -6.46 22.89 0.97
CA PRO A 86 -7.23 24.01 0.44
C PRO A 86 -7.79 23.70 -0.95
N ARG A 87 -9.02 24.15 -1.24
CA ARG A 87 -9.70 23.89 -2.52
C ARG A 87 -8.93 24.35 -3.76
N ARG A 88 -7.99 25.30 -3.59
CA ARG A 88 -7.09 25.76 -4.65
C ARG A 88 -6.05 24.73 -5.11
N VAL A 89 -5.80 23.69 -4.29
CA VAL A 89 -4.87 22.61 -4.67
C VAL A 89 -5.56 21.73 -5.72
N PRO A 90 -4.99 21.61 -6.93
CA PRO A 90 -5.62 20.84 -8.01
C PRO A 90 -5.64 19.34 -7.69
N SER A 91 -6.58 18.62 -8.30
CA SER A 91 -6.79 17.17 -8.06
C SER A 91 -5.56 16.32 -8.35
N TRP A 92 -4.79 16.68 -9.39
CA TRP A 92 -3.55 15.98 -9.72
C TRP A 92 -2.49 16.10 -8.63
N ALA A 93 -2.38 17.29 -8.00
CA ALA A 93 -1.40 17.49 -6.93
C ALA A 93 -1.79 16.72 -5.66
N ARG A 94 -3.07 16.65 -5.34
CA ARG A 94 -3.58 15.81 -4.24
C ARG A 94 -3.28 14.33 -4.49
N TYR A 95 -3.56 13.86 -5.71
CA TYR A 95 -3.26 12.49 -6.10
C TYR A 95 -1.75 12.21 -6.05
N ALA A 96 -0.94 13.08 -6.65
CA ALA A 96 0.51 12.95 -6.62
C ALA A 96 1.06 12.89 -5.18
N THR A 97 0.55 13.73 -4.28
CA THR A 97 0.92 13.66 -2.84
C THR A 97 0.64 12.30 -2.25
N ALA A 98 -0.56 11.73 -2.50
CA ALA A 98 -0.91 10.41 -1.97
C ALA A 98 0.03 9.31 -2.49
N ILE A 99 0.32 9.30 -3.80
CA ILE A 99 1.19 8.28 -4.41
C ILE A 99 2.66 8.45 -3.99
N VAL A 100 3.13 9.70 -3.81
CA VAL A 100 4.48 9.97 -3.30
C VAL A 100 4.62 9.55 -1.82
N LEU A 101 3.60 9.75 -1.00
CA LEU A 101 3.61 9.27 0.39
C LEU A 101 3.69 7.74 0.45
N GLU A 102 2.93 7.04 -0.40
CA GLU A 102 3.01 5.59 -0.50
C GLU A 102 4.37 5.12 -0.97
N ALA A 103 4.88 5.66 -2.08
CA ALA A 103 6.20 5.30 -2.58
C ALA A 103 7.32 5.61 -1.56
N GLY A 104 7.15 6.68 -0.79
CA GLY A 104 8.04 7.00 0.34
C GLY A 104 7.97 5.96 1.46
N TRP A 105 6.77 5.45 1.74
CA TRP A 105 6.57 4.36 2.69
C TRP A 105 7.25 3.08 2.20
N GLU A 106 7.04 2.66 0.97
CA GLU A 106 7.68 1.49 0.35
C GLU A 106 9.22 1.54 0.43
N VAL A 107 9.80 2.70 0.17
CA VAL A 107 11.25 2.88 0.32
C VAL A 107 11.66 2.82 1.79
N LEU A 108 10.89 3.46 2.69
CA LEU A 108 11.20 3.53 4.11
C LEU A 108 11.19 2.15 4.77
N GLU A 109 10.15 1.33 4.53
CA GLU A 109 10.04 0.01 5.16
C GLU A 109 11.10 -0.98 4.67
N ASN A 110 11.65 -0.74 3.50
CA ASN A 110 12.76 -1.51 2.93
C ASN A 110 14.15 -1.03 3.39
N LEU A 111 14.24 -0.05 4.28
CA LEU A 111 15.50 0.32 4.92
C LEU A 111 15.86 -0.66 6.05
N PRO A 112 17.15 -0.96 6.24
CA PRO A 112 17.61 -1.91 7.28
C PRO A 112 17.03 -1.62 8.67
N MET A 113 16.92 -0.36 9.04
CA MET A 113 16.39 0.07 10.34
C MET A 113 14.91 -0.36 10.53
N ILE A 114 14.09 -0.25 9.50
CA ILE A 114 12.68 -0.63 9.56
C ILE A 114 12.52 -2.14 9.44
N ILE A 115 13.30 -2.80 8.59
CA ILE A 115 13.36 -4.27 8.51
C ILE A 115 13.69 -4.87 9.88
N ASP A 116 14.73 -4.36 10.57
CA ASP A 116 15.08 -4.80 11.91
C ASP A 116 13.96 -4.53 12.92
N ARG A 117 13.24 -3.41 12.75
CA ARG A 117 12.10 -3.09 13.57
C ARG A 117 10.96 -4.09 13.36
N TYR A 118 10.64 -4.45 12.13
CA TYR A 118 9.64 -5.49 11.83
C TYR A 118 10.01 -6.82 12.48
N ARG A 119 11.25 -7.29 12.32
CA ARG A 119 11.75 -8.54 12.92
C ARG A 119 11.66 -8.57 14.44
N THR A 120 11.92 -7.46 15.09
CA THR A 120 11.98 -7.39 16.55
C THR A 120 10.66 -7.07 17.20
N ALA A 121 9.81 -6.28 16.55
CA ALA A 121 8.59 -5.73 17.13
C ALA A 121 7.32 -6.47 16.70
N THR A 122 7.32 -7.12 15.52
CA THR A 122 6.14 -7.77 14.95
C THR A 122 6.28 -9.29 14.89
N ILE A 123 5.34 -9.93 14.20
CA ILE A 123 5.37 -11.38 13.93
C ILE A 123 6.20 -11.76 12.70
N SER A 124 6.68 -10.77 11.94
CA SER A 124 7.44 -10.99 10.69
C SER A 124 8.93 -11.23 10.99
N LEU A 125 9.25 -12.32 11.70
CA LEU A 125 10.58 -12.61 12.25
C LEU A 125 11.67 -12.75 11.17
N ASP A 126 11.30 -13.28 9.99
CA ASP A 126 12.22 -13.52 8.86
C ASP A 126 12.06 -12.48 7.74
N TYR A 127 11.36 -11.38 8.02
CA TYR A 127 11.17 -10.32 7.02
C TYR A 127 12.50 -9.74 6.56
N SER A 128 12.73 -9.70 5.26
CA SER A 128 13.97 -9.20 4.65
C SER A 128 13.78 -7.96 3.77
N GLY A 129 12.62 -7.35 3.87
CA GLY A 129 12.13 -6.32 2.96
C GLY A 129 11.30 -6.95 1.83
N ASP A 130 10.70 -6.11 1.02
CA ASP A 130 9.85 -6.52 -0.09
C ASP A 130 10.65 -6.72 -1.37
N SER A 131 10.12 -7.52 -2.29
CA SER A 131 10.62 -7.46 -3.65
C SER A 131 10.19 -6.16 -4.33
N VAL A 132 10.97 -5.70 -5.31
CA VAL A 132 10.60 -4.51 -6.11
C VAL A 132 9.24 -4.67 -6.78
N ALA A 133 8.91 -5.89 -7.22
CA ALA A 133 7.62 -6.19 -7.85
C ALA A 133 6.46 -6.08 -6.86
N ASN A 134 6.64 -6.50 -5.61
CA ASN A 134 5.65 -6.36 -4.55
C ASN A 134 5.42 -4.88 -4.22
N SER A 135 6.48 -4.12 -3.89
CA SER A 135 6.37 -2.68 -3.62
C SER A 135 5.69 -1.88 -4.75
N VAL A 136 6.01 -2.21 -6.02
CA VAL A 136 5.30 -1.57 -7.15
C VAL A 136 3.83 -1.94 -7.16
N ALA A 137 3.47 -3.20 -6.89
CA ALA A 137 2.07 -3.63 -6.81
C ALA A 137 1.33 -2.95 -5.65
N ASP A 138 1.99 -2.69 -4.54
CA ASP A 138 1.42 -2.03 -3.36
C ASP A 138 1.20 -0.53 -3.60
N ILE A 139 2.11 0.16 -4.31
CA ILE A 139 1.84 1.51 -4.83
C ILE A 139 0.62 1.52 -5.76
N LEU A 140 0.45 0.50 -6.62
CA LEU A 140 -0.73 0.38 -7.47
C LEU A 140 -2.00 0.10 -6.66
N ALA A 141 -1.92 -0.72 -5.61
CA ALA A 141 -3.02 -0.99 -4.68
C ALA A 141 -3.46 0.30 -3.96
N CYS A 142 -2.53 1.13 -3.51
CA CYS A 142 -2.81 2.46 -2.97
C CYS A 142 -3.52 3.35 -4.00
N ALA A 143 -3.06 3.37 -5.26
CA ALA A 143 -3.73 4.11 -6.32
C ALA A 143 -5.17 3.66 -6.55
N VAL A 144 -5.45 2.35 -6.48
CA VAL A 144 -6.81 1.78 -6.54
C VAL A 144 -7.64 2.23 -5.36
N GLY A 145 -7.10 2.15 -4.13
CA GLY A 145 -7.76 2.62 -2.91
C GLY A 145 -8.13 4.10 -2.97
N TYR A 146 -7.19 4.94 -3.42
CA TYR A 146 -7.44 6.36 -3.65
C TYR A 146 -8.56 6.59 -4.68
N ALA A 147 -8.50 5.90 -5.82
CA ALA A 147 -9.50 6.03 -6.86
C ALA A 147 -10.90 5.57 -6.42
N ALA A 148 -10.96 4.53 -5.60
CA ALA A 148 -12.21 4.07 -4.97
C ALA A 148 -12.76 5.12 -4.01
N ALA A 149 -11.97 5.61 -3.06
CA ALA A 149 -12.38 6.61 -2.08
C ALA A 149 -12.81 7.93 -2.74
N ASN A 150 -12.13 8.34 -3.81
CA ASN A 150 -12.48 9.55 -4.57
C ASN A 150 -13.83 9.45 -5.30
N ARG A 151 -14.35 8.23 -5.52
CA ARG A 151 -15.67 7.98 -6.15
C ARG A 151 -16.75 7.62 -5.16
N LEU A 152 -16.39 6.98 -4.06
CA LEU A 152 -17.33 6.53 -3.03
C LEU A 152 -17.75 7.69 -2.13
N ARG A 153 -18.95 7.59 -1.55
CA ARG A 153 -19.33 8.45 -0.43
C ARG A 153 -18.55 8.03 0.81
N ALA A 154 -18.17 8.98 1.65
CA ALA A 154 -17.34 8.74 2.85
C ALA A 154 -17.77 7.53 3.69
N LYS A 155 -19.09 7.36 3.90
CA LYS A 155 -19.61 6.20 4.64
C LYS A 155 -19.24 4.84 4.03
N TRP A 156 -19.15 4.75 2.71
CA TRP A 156 -18.77 3.51 2.03
C TRP A 156 -17.25 3.30 2.07
N SER A 157 -16.46 4.37 2.00
CA SER A 157 -15.00 4.28 2.20
C SER A 157 -14.68 3.79 3.63
N VAL A 158 -15.39 4.31 4.64
CA VAL A 158 -15.26 3.82 6.02
C VAL A 158 -15.71 2.36 6.14
N ALA A 159 -16.82 1.97 5.51
CA ALA A 159 -17.29 0.60 5.54
C ALA A 159 -16.28 -0.38 4.90
N VAL A 160 -15.69 -0.02 3.75
CA VAL A 160 -14.63 -0.82 3.10
C VAL A 160 -13.42 -0.91 4.03
N PHE A 161 -12.98 0.20 4.61
CA PHE A 161 -11.85 0.22 5.54
C PHE A 161 -12.08 -0.77 6.70
N VAL A 162 -13.18 -0.61 7.43
CA VAL A 162 -13.49 -1.45 8.60
C VAL A 162 -13.64 -2.92 8.20
N LEU A 163 -14.32 -3.20 7.08
CA LEU A 163 -14.49 -4.57 6.59
C LEU A 163 -13.15 -5.23 6.26
N THR A 164 -12.25 -4.51 5.58
CA THR A 164 -10.91 -5.02 5.24
C THR A 164 -10.10 -5.29 6.51
N GLU A 165 -10.08 -4.37 7.48
CA GLU A 165 -9.40 -4.58 8.77
C GLU A 165 -9.92 -5.84 9.49
N VAL A 166 -11.25 -5.99 9.57
CA VAL A 166 -11.86 -7.16 10.21
C VAL A 166 -11.50 -8.46 9.47
N LEU A 167 -11.57 -8.48 8.14
CA LEU A 167 -11.23 -9.66 7.35
C LEU A 167 -9.76 -10.05 7.52
N LEU A 168 -8.85 -9.10 7.53
CA LEU A 168 -7.42 -9.35 7.76
C LEU A 168 -7.18 -9.90 9.17
N VAL A 169 -7.77 -9.31 10.20
CA VAL A 169 -7.69 -9.82 11.57
C VAL A 169 -8.19 -11.27 11.67
N LEU A 170 -9.30 -11.60 11.01
CA LEU A 170 -9.88 -12.94 11.04
C LEU A 170 -9.07 -13.97 10.25
N THR A 171 -8.38 -13.55 9.18
CA THR A 171 -7.66 -14.46 8.28
C THR A 171 -6.18 -14.63 8.63
N ILE A 172 -5.50 -13.55 9.01
CA ILE A 172 -4.06 -13.54 9.27
C ILE A 172 -3.68 -13.04 10.67
N ARG A 173 -4.64 -12.68 11.52
CA ARG A 173 -4.44 -12.08 12.85
C ARG A 173 -3.60 -10.80 12.82
N ASP A 174 -3.59 -10.11 11.70
CA ASP A 174 -2.92 -8.83 11.52
C ASP A 174 -3.80 -7.91 10.68
N CYS A 175 -3.54 -6.60 10.70
CA CYS A 175 -4.22 -5.61 9.88
C CYS A 175 -3.42 -4.31 9.91
N LEU A 176 -3.81 -3.29 9.15
CA LEU A 176 -3.08 -2.03 9.09
C LEU A 176 -2.94 -1.38 10.48
N ILE A 177 -4.02 -1.32 11.26
CA ILE A 177 -3.98 -0.69 12.60
C ILE A 177 -3.05 -1.45 13.52
N LEU A 178 -3.12 -2.78 13.56
CA LEU A 178 -2.25 -3.60 14.42
C LEU A 178 -0.80 -3.50 13.99
N ASN A 179 -0.53 -3.52 12.69
CA ASN A 179 0.81 -3.38 12.14
C ASN A 179 1.44 -2.03 12.56
N VAL A 180 0.72 -0.92 12.39
CA VAL A 180 1.18 0.40 12.83
C VAL A 180 1.40 0.46 14.34
N VAL A 181 0.48 -0.08 15.14
CA VAL A 181 0.61 -0.13 16.61
C VAL A 181 1.86 -0.91 17.01
N MET A 182 2.06 -2.10 16.44
CA MET A 182 3.21 -2.95 16.75
C MET A 182 4.52 -2.34 16.30
N LEU A 183 4.53 -1.65 15.17
CA LEU A 183 5.73 -0.98 14.66
C LEU A 183 6.14 0.21 15.53
N VAL A 184 5.18 1.00 16.02
CA VAL A 184 5.44 2.20 16.82
C VAL A 184 5.65 1.87 18.30
N CYS A 185 4.74 1.08 18.87
CA CYS A 185 4.71 0.74 20.31
C CYS A 185 4.35 -0.75 20.48
N PRO A 186 5.33 -1.67 20.38
CA PRO A 186 5.10 -3.11 20.47
C PRO A 186 4.40 -3.51 21.76
N VAL A 187 3.34 -4.28 21.65
CA VAL A 187 2.55 -4.80 22.76
C VAL A 187 2.67 -6.32 22.78
N GLU A 188 3.34 -6.88 23.79
CA GLU A 188 3.65 -8.31 23.86
C GLU A 188 2.39 -9.20 23.86
N SER A 189 1.31 -8.77 24.50
CA SER A 189 0.04 -9.54 24.46
C SER A 189 -0.59 -9.61 23.05
N ILE A 190 -0.45 -8.56 22.25
CA ILE A 190 -0.88 -8.56 20.85
C ILE A 190 -0.01 -9.52 20.06
N ARG A 191 1.30 -9.44 20.21
CA ARG A 191 2.26 -10.32 19.53
C ARG A 191 1.99 -11.80 19.84
N GLN A 192 1.79 -12.16 21.12
CA GLN A 192 1.46 -13.54 21.51
C GLN A 192 0.15 -14.01 20.88
N TRP A 193 -0.88 -13.18 20.89
CA TRP A 193 -2.15 -13.50 20.23
C TRP A 193 -2.00 -13.69 18.72
N GLN A 194 -1.24 -12.82 18.06
CA GLN A 194 -0.94 -12.94 16.62
C GLN A 194 -0.21 -14.25 16.32
N MET A 195 0.75 -14.66 17.18
CA MET A 195 1.47 -15.95 17.06
C MET A 195 0.64 -17.17 17.46
N GLY A 196 -0.59 -17.02 17.90
CA GLY A 196 -1.47 -18.13 18.29
C GLY A 196 -1.14 -18.75 19.65
N LYS A 197 -0.49 -18.00 20.52
CA LYS A 197 -0.11 -18.42 21.89
C LYS A 197 -1.04 -17.81 22.93
#